data_37ee354180bae872f168d0cc61999616
#
_entry.id   37ee354180bae872f168d0cc61999616
#
_cell.length_a   1.000
_cell.length_b   1.000
_cell.length_c   1.000
_cell.angle_alpha   90.00
_cell.angle_beta   90.00
_cell.angle_gamma   90.00
#
_symmetry.space_group_name_H-M   'P 1'
#
loop_
_entity.id
_entity.type
_entity.pdbx_description
1 polymer ?
#
loop_
_entity_poly.entity_id
_entity_poly.type
_entity_poly.pdbx_seq_one_letter_code
_entity_poly.pdbx_strand_id
1 'polypeptide(L)'
;FGTFDVTINNGVRQSVAKAYLEPIQNRKNLRIINNIDVKKILFKNKTAIGVETIKKNITNKYLANKEVILCAGSINSPKILQLSGIGNEKHLKSLGIEVINNLIGVGENLQDHLEMYIQYKSKKNETLHSLATNFIYQAIEGSKWFLFKKGRLANSHLELGGFVKSDKSYNLSLIHISEPTRPLY
;
A
#
# COMPACT_ATOMS: atom_id res chain seq x y z
N PHE A 1 1.07 -4.03 25.38
CA PHE A 1 0.81 -2.62 25.07
C PHE A 1 2.13 -1.90 24.92
N GLY A 2 2.20 -0.98 23.97
CA GLY A 2 3.40 -0.19 23.71
C GLY A 2 3.16 0.94 22.72
N THR A 3 4.22 1.66 22.45
CA THR A 3 4.24 2.67 21.37
C THR A 3 4.59 1.99 20.07
N PHE A 4 3.98 2.43 18.97
CA PHE A 4 4.32 1.97 17.62
C PHE A 4 5.30 2.94 16.96
N ASP A 5 6.26 2.38 16.24
CA ASP A 5 7.05 3.16 15.32
C ASP A 5 6.16 3.67 14.18
N VAL A 6 6.30 4.95 13.89
CA VAL A 6 5.51 5.60 12.84
C VAL A 6 6.41 6.10 11.72
N THR A 7 5.90 6.10 10.50
CA THR A 7 6.63 6.58 9.33
C THR A 7 6.67 8.12 9.27
N ILE A 8 7.26 8.72 10.29
CA ILE A 8 7.44 10.16 10.44
C ILE A 8 8.92 10.46 10.68
N ASN A 9 9.46 11.43 9.96
CA ASN A 9 10.80 11.94 10.18
C ASN A 9 10.75 13.46 10.28
N ASN A 10 11.31 14.01 11.37
CA ASN A 10 11.29 15.45 11.66
C ASN A 10 9.90 16.08 11.53
N GLY A 11 8.88 15.44 12.12
CA GLY A 11 7.50 15.91 12.11
C GLY A 11 6.81 15.89 10.75
N VAL A 12 7.36 15.16 9.76
CA VAL A 12 6.80 15.04 8.42
C VAL A 12 6.65 13.58 8.04
N ARG A 13 5.45 13.22 7.57
CA ARG A 13 5.17 11.87 7.08
C ARG A 13 6.13 11.48 5.96
N GLN A 14 6.73 10.31 6.09
CA GLN A 14 7.59 9.70 5.09
C GLN A 14 6.80 8.69 4.26
N SER A 15 6.51 9.03 3.02
CA SER A 15 6.03 8.04 2.05
C SER A 15 7.23 7.23 1.51
N VAL A 16 6.95 6.08 0.89
CA VAL A 16 7.97 5.28 0.19
C VAL A 16 8.72 6.12 -0.86
N ALA A 17 7.99 6.97 -1.60
CA ALA A 17 8.61 7.87 -2.56
C ALA A 17 9.61 8.82 -1.88
N LYS A 18 9.20 9.45 -0.78
CA LYS A 18 10.03 10.40 -0.06
C LYS A 18 11.23 9.76 0.64
N ALA A 19 11.02 8.57 1.23
CA ALA A 19 12.06 7.89 1.98
C ALA A 19 13.09 7.18 1.08
N TYR A 20 12.65 6.63 -0.06
CA TYR A 20 13.49 5.75 -0.87
C TYR A 20 13.76 6.28 -2.29
N LEU A 21 12.80 6.95 -2.94
CA LEU A 21 12.99 7.40 -4.33
C LEU A 21 13.63 8.78 -4.42
N GLU A 22 13.18 9.78 -3.66
CA GLU A 22 13.74 11.13 -3.68
C GLU A 22 15.27 11.17 -3.48
N PRO A 23 15.85 10.43 -2.50
CA PRO A 23 17.31 10.45 -2.29
C PRO A 23 18.12 9.87 -3.45
N ILE A 24 17.51 9.06 -4.30
CA ILE A 24 18.22 8.33 -5.37
C ILE A 24 17.73 8.70 -6.78
N GLN A 25 16.79 9.64 -6.92
CA GLN A 25 16.16 9.97 -8.20
C GLN A 25 17.15 10.42 -9.29
N ASN A 26 18.30 10.95 -8.90
CA ASN A 26 19.34 11.42 -9.82
C ASN A 26 20.34 10.31 -10.26
N ARG A 27 20.12 9.05 -9.82
CA ARG A 27 20.99 7.95 -10.26
C ARG A 27 20.82 7.69 -11.75
N LYS A 28 21.93 7.58 -12.48
CA LYS A 28 21.95 7.32 -13.94
C LYS A 28 21.30 5.98 -14.32
N ASN A 29 21.31 5.00 -13.42
CA ASN A 29 20.73 3.68 -13.62
C ASN A 29 19.28 3.55 -13.12
N LEU A 30 18.64 4.65 -12.68
CA LEU A 30 17.25 4.70 -12.27
C LEU A 30 16.46 5.54 -13.27
N ARG A 31 15.38 4.96 -13.79
CA ARG A 31 14.40 5.69 -14.62
C ARG A 31 13.02 5.52 -14.01
N ILE A 32 12.42 6.62 -13.57
CA ILE A 32 11.06 6.65 -13.05
C ILE A 32 10.14 7.17 -14.15
N ILE A 33 9.12 6.39 -14.47
CA ILE A 33 8.13 6.77 -15.49
C ILE A 33 6.76 6.78 -14.81
N ASN A 34 6.13 7.92 -14.73
CA ASN A 34 4.84 8.14 -14.11
C ASN A 34 3.76 8.55 -15.12
N ASN A 35 2.52 8.62 -14.68
CA ASN A 35 1.35 8.95 -15.50
C ASN A 35 1.19 7.99 -16.70
N ILE A 36 1.44 6.71 -16.47
CA ILE A 36 1.21 5.62 -17.44
C ILE A 36 0.49 4.47 -16.74
N ASP A 37 -0.33 3.75 -17.48
CA ASP A 37 -0.99 2.54 -16.99
C ASP A 37 -0.27 1.31 -17.56
N VAL A 38 0.07 0.36 -16.68
CA VAL A 38 0.57 -0.96 -17.09
C VAL A 38 -0.62 -1.82 -17.50
N LYS A 39 -0.65 -2.20 -18.78
CA LYS A 39 -1.72 -3.00 -19.35
C LYS A 39 -1.53 -4.49 -19.12
N LYS A 40 -0.33 -4.99 -19.39
CA LYS A 40 0.03 -6.40 -19.18
C LYS A 40 1.54 -6.61 -19.17
N ILE A 41 1.95 -7.76 -18.65
CA ILE A 41 3.32 -8.28 -18.74
C ILE A 41 3.47 -8.97 -20.08
N LEU A 42 4.62 -8.77 -20.72
CA LEU A 42 4.98 -9.42 -21.97
C LEU A 42 5.75 -10.71 -21.69
N PHE A 43 5.37 -11.79 -22.36
CA PHE A 43 6.00 -13.10 -22.22
C PHE A 43 6.60 -13.58 -23.53
N LYS A 44 7.71 -14.33 -23.42
CA LYS A 44 8.28 -15.14 -24.48
C LYS A 44 8.59 -16.52 -23.89
N ASN A 45 7.96 -17.57 -24.41
CA ASN A 45 8.14 -18.95 -23.89
C ASN A 45 7.98 -19.03 -22.35
N LYS A 46 6.92 -18.43 -21.80
CA LYS A 46 6.63 -18.34 -20.36
C LYS A 46 7.63 -17.52 -19.52
N THR A 47 8.60 -16.88 -20.13
CA THR A 47 9.53 -15.96 -19.45
C THR A 47 9.03 -14.52 -19.59
N ALA A 48 8.92 -13.79 -18.48
CA ALA A 48 8.57 -12.38 -18.50
C ALA A 48 9.72 -11.57 -19.11
N ILE A 49 9.43 -10.84 -20.19
CA ILE A 49 10.43 -10.09 -20.95
C ILE A 49 10.22 -8.58 -20.92
N GLY A 50 9.17 -8.10 -20.23
CA GLY A 50 8.86 -6.68 -20.14
C GLY A 50 7.41 -6.42 -19.84
N VAL A 51 6.99 -5.17 -20.07
CA VAL A 51 5.60 -4.73 -19.84
C VAL A 51 5.09 -3.92 -21.03
N GLU A 52 3.79 -4.05 -21.29
CA GLU A 52 3.03 -3.18 -22.19
C GLU A 52 2.31 -2.14 -21.38
N THR A 53 2.43 -0.89 -21.78
CA THR A 53 1.84 0.26 -21.08
C THR A 53 1.01 1.10 -22.03
N ILE A 54 0.07 1.86 -21.48
CA ILE A 54 -0.72 2.82 -22.24
C ILE A 54 -0.65 4.22 -21.61
N LYS A 55 -0.50 5.23 -22.45
CA LYS A 55 -0.56 6.64 -22.07
C LYS A 55 -1.29 7.41 -23.15
N LYS A 56 -2.38 8.08 -22.82
CA LYS A 56 -3.19 8.86 -23.79
C LYS A 56 -3.46 8.08 -25.10
N ASN A 57 -3.89 6.81 -24.97
CA ASN A 57 -4.14 5.87 -26.07
C ASN A 57 -2.91 5.46 -26.90
N ILE A 58 -1.71 5.83 -26.51
CA ILE A 58 -0.47 5.37 -27.13
C ILE A 58 0.08 4.19 -26.34
N THR A 59 0.23 3.06 -27.01
CA THR A 59 0.83 1.85 -26.43
C THR A 59 2.34 1.87 -26.57
N ASN A 60 3.05 1.62 -25.46
CA ASN A 60 4.50 1.49 -25.42
C ASN A 60 4.90 0.15 -24.81
N LYS A 61 6.07 -0.36 -25.17
CA LYS A 61 6.65 -1.57 -24.60
C LYS A 61 7.98 -1.23 -23.93
N TYR A 62 8.17 -1.72 -22.71
CA TYR A 62 9.43 -1.61 -21.99
C TYR A 62 9.94 -3.01 -21.73
N LEU A 63 11.13 -3.30 -22.25
CA LEU A 63 11.75 -4.63 -22.12
C LEU A 63 12.65 -4.69 -20.88
N ALA A 64 12.68 -5.86 -20.27
CA ALA A 64 13.51 -6.16 -19.10
C ALA A 64 14.61 -7.16 -19.48
N ASN A 65 15.86 -6.86 -19.11
CA ASN A 65 16.99 -7.74 -19.38
C ASN A 65 17.14 -8.86 -18.32
N LYS A 66 16.59 -8.66 -17.13
CA LYS A 66 16.71 -9.63 -16.04
C LYS A 66 15.35 -10.11 -15.58
N GLU A 67 14.50 -9.22 -15.07
CA GLU A 67 13.24 -9.58 -14.44
C GLU A 67 12.21 -8.45 -14.52
N VAL A 68 10.95 -8.79 -14.30
CA VAL A 68 9.82 -7.85 -14.10
C VAL A 68 9.32 -8.06 -12.67
N ILE A 69 9.38 -7.00 -11.85
CA ILE A 69 8.90 -7.01 -10.47
C ILE A 69 7.54 -6.34 -10.43
N LEU A 70 6.52 -7.08 -9.99
CA LEU A 70 5.15 -6.61 -9.92
C LEU A 70 4.77 -6.21 -8.49
N CYS A 71 4.63 -4.90 -8.24
CA CYS A 71 4.29 -4.30 -6.95
C CYS A 71 3.10 -3.35 -7.06
N ALA A 72 2.01 -3.78 -7.71
CA ALA A 72 0.86 -2.92 -8.00
C ALA A 72 -0.26 -3.00 -6.92
N GLY A 73 -0.01 -3.66 -5.81
CA GLY A 73 -0.96 -3.84 -4.71
C GLY A 73 -1.91 -5.02 -4.91
N SER A 74 -2.73 -5.30 -3.89
CA SER A 74 -3.59 -6.49 -3.81
C SER A 74 -4.68 -6.56 -4.88
N ILE A 75 -5.06 -5.44 -5.46
CA ILE A 75 -6.08 -5.38 -6.52
C ILE A 75 -5.43 -5.36 -7.91
N ASN A 76 -4.45 -4.48 -8.13
CA ASN A 76 -3.91 -4.30 -9.47
C ASN A 76 -2.88 -5.37 -9.86
N SER A 77 -2.14 -5.96 -8.91
CA SER A 77 -1.22 -7.05 -9.24
C SER A 77 -1.93 -8.26 -9.83
N PRO A 78 -2.98 -8.83 -9.20
CA PRO A 78 -3.72 -9.93 -9.81
C PRO A 78 -4.44 -9.52 -11.11
N LYS A 79 -4.96 -8.29 -11.20
CA LYS A 79 -5.54 -7.78 -12.45
C LYS A 79 -4.53 -7.80 -13.59
N ILE A 80 -3.31 -7.30 -13.38
CA ILE A 80 -2.24 -7.29 -14.38
C ILE A 80 -1.85 -8.72 -14.75
N LEU A 81 -1.75 -9.63 -13.78
CA LEU A 81 -1.48 -11.05 -14.06
C LEU A 81 -2.57 -11.68 -14.92
N GLN A 82 -3.84 -11.48 -14.60
CA GLN A 82 -4.96 -12.00 -15.38
C GLN A 82 -4.97 -11.43 -16.81
N LEU A 83 -4.79 -10.12 -16.97
CA LEU A 83 -4.67 -9.48 -18.29
C LEU A 83 -3.45 -9.98 -19.09
N SER A 84 -2.48 -10.56 -18.41
CA SER A 84 -1.28 -11.15 -18.99
C SER A 84 -1.41 -12.66 -19.25
N GLY A 85 -2.59 -13.24 -19.05
CA GLY A 85 -2.83 -14.67 -19.29
C GLY A 85 -2.45 -15.58 -18.12
N ILE A 86 -2.28 -15.04 -16.90
CA ILE A 86 -1.96 -15.81 -15.70
C ILE A 86 -3.16 -15.72 -14.73
N GLY A 87 -3.83 -16.84 -14.50
CA GLY A 87 -5.02 -16.90 -13.66
C GLY A 87 -5.84 -18.16 -13.92
N ASN A 88 -7.08 -18.18 -13.46
CA ASN A 88 -8.00 -19.29 -13.70
C ASN A 88 -8.29 -19.42 -15.20
N GLU A 89 -7.96 -20.56 -15.78
CA GLU A 89 -8.06 -20.83 -17.22
C GLU A 89 -9.49 -20.64 -17.75
N LYS A 90 -10.51 -21.15 -17.04
CA LYS A 90 -11.91 -21.03 -17.47
C LYS A 90 -12.34 -19.57 -17.51
N HIS A 91 -11.97 -18.81 -16.48
CA HIS A 91 -12.27 -17.39 -16.39
C HIS A 91 -11.57 -16.60 -17.51
N LEU A 92 -10.26 -16.82 -17.71
CA LEU A 92 -9.49 -16.12 -18.74
C LEU A 92 -10.03 -16.41 -20.14
N LYS A 93 -10.34 -17.67 -20.44
CA LYS A 93 -10.94 -18.05 -21.73
C LYS A 93 -12.30 -17.41 -21.97
N SER A 94 -13.14 -17.30 -20.95
CA SER A 94 -14.45 -16.63 -21.08
C SER A 94 -14.34 -15.15 -21.42
N LEU A 95 -13.20 -14.52 -21.11
CA LEU A 95 -12.87 -13.12 -21.45
C LEU A 95 -12.07 -12.99 -22.75
N GLY A 96 -11.84 -14.07 -23.47
CA GLY A 96 -11.02 -14.07 -24.68
C GLY A 96 -9.53 -13.82 -24.44
N ILE A 97 -9.05 -14.06 -23.23
CA ILE A 97 -7.63 -13.89 -22.87
C ILE A 97 -6.90 -15.21 -23.08
N GLU A 98 -5.80 -15.17 -23.85
CA GLU A 98 -4.91 -16.30 -24.04
C GLU A 98 -4.27 -16.72 -22.71
N VAL A 99 -4.34 -18.01 -22.39
CA VAL A 99 -3.82 -18.57 -21.13
C VAL A 99 -2.35 -18.93 -21.29
N ILE A 100 -1.49 -18.25 -20.57
CA ILE A 100 -0.06 -18.55 -20.48
C ILE A 100 0.20 -19.54 -19.33
N ASN A 101 -0.46 -19.32 -18.19
CA ASN A 101 -0.33 -20.20 -17.05
C ASN A 101 -1.63 -20.26 -16.24
N ASN A 102 -2.12 -21.46 -15.99
CA ASN A 102 -3.31 -21.68 -15.18
C ASN A 102 -2.95 -21.64 -13.70
N LEU A 103 -3.19 -20.52 -13.04
CA LEU A 103 -3.00 -20.29 -11.61
C LEU A 103 -4.33 -19.86 -11.00
N ILE A 104 -5.09 -20.80 -10.46
CA ILE A 104 -6.46 -20.57 -9.96
C ILE A 104 -6.54 -19.60 -8.79
N GLY A 105 -5.48 -19.46 -7.99
CA GLY A 105 -5.45 -18.55 -6.84
C GLY A 105 -5.25 -17.07 -7.21
N VAL A 106 -4.96 -16.74 -8.46
CA VAL A 106 -4.75 -15.33 -8.86
C VAL A 106 -6.07 -14.58 -8.88
N GLY A 107 -6.18 -13.58 -8.01
CA GLY A 107 -7.39 -12.76 -7.84
C GLY A 107 -8.44 -13.36 -6.90
N GLU A 108 -8.12 -14.45 -6.25
CA GLU A 108 -8.98 -15.10 -5.27
C GLU A 108 -8.55 -14.76 -3.83
N ASN A 109 -9.43 -15.03 -2.87
CA ASN A 109 -9.18 -14.91 -1.43
C ASN A 109 -8.71 -13.53 -0.97
N LEU A 110 -9.18 -12.46 -1.60
CA LEU A 110 -8.93 -11.11 -1.12
C LEU A 110 -9.54 -10.95 0.27
N GLN A 111 -8.71 -10.54 1.23
CA GLN A 111 -9.12 -10.28 2.61
C GLN A 111 -8.74 -8.86 3.00
N ASP A 112 -9.54 -8.25 3.85
CA ASP A 112 -9.29 -6.94 4.41
C ASP A 112 -9.47 -6.98 5.93
N HIS A 113 -8.94 -5.99 6.64
CA HIS A 113 -9.06 -5.92 8.09
C HIS A 113 -10.50 -5.63 8.51
N LEU A 114 -10.99 -6.37 9.49
CA LEU A 114 -12.21 -6.02 10.19
C LEU A 114 -11.87 -4.98 11.27
N GLU A 115 -12.34 -3.76 11.10
CA GLU A 115 -12.14 -2.69 12.05
C GLU A 115 -13.43 -2.33 12.80
N MET A 116 -13.30 -2.10 14.09
CA MET A 116 -14.36 -1.55 14.94
C MET A 116 -13.85 -0.31 15.66
N TYR A 117 -14.58 0.79 15.55
CA TYR A 117 -14.25 2.03 16.25
C TYR A 117 -15.11 2.18 17.50
N ILE A 118 -14.46 2.22 18.66
CA ILE A 118 -15.08 2.56 19.92
C ILE A 118 -14.63 3.95 20.31
N GLN A 119 -15.55 4.89 20.33
CA GLN A 119 -15.24 6.30 20.59
C GLN A 119 -15.75 6.72 21.96
N TYR A 120 -14.90 7.37 22.73
CA TYR A 120 -15.23 7.98 24.01
C TYR A 120 -15.07 9.50 23.94
N LYS A 121 -15.99 10.22 24.57
CA LYS A 121 -15.87 11.65 24.76
C LYS A 121 -14.93 11.93 25.93
N SER A 122 -13.81 12.62 25.68
CA SER A 122 -12.92 13.06 26.74
C SER A 122 -13.55 14.18 27.58
N LYS A 123 -13.36 14.13 28.90
CA LYS A 123 -13.74 15.21 29.80
C LYS A 123 -12.76 16.40 29.75
N LYS A 124 -11.54 16.18 29.23
CA LYS A 124 -10.51 17.19 29.10
C LYS A 124 -10.36 17.62 27.62
N ASN A 125 -10.02 18.87 27.40
CA ASN A 125 -9.85 19.45 26.07
C ASN A 125 -8.46 19.13 25.45
N GLU A 126 -7.98 17.90 25.61
CA GLU A 126 -6.66 17.44 25.19
C GLU A 126 -6.70 16.63 23.89
N THR A 127 -7.89 16.49 23.30
CA THR A 127 -8.10 15.66 22.11
C THR A 127 -7.92 16.44 20.80
N LEU A 128 -7.74 15.72 19.70
CA LEU A 128 -7.70 16.30 18.36
C LEU A 128 -9.04 16.93 17.95
N HIS A 129 -10.14 16.62 18.64
CA HIS A 129 -11.43 17.25 18.40
C HIS A 129 -11.38 18.76 18.55
N SER A 130 -10.65 19.27 19.56
CA SER A 130 -10.44 20.72 19.73
C SER A 130 -9.67 21.34 18.56
N LEU A 131 -8.76 20.60 17.95
CA LEU A 131 -8.06 21.02 16.73
C LEU A 131 -9.01 21.07 15.53
N ALA A 132 -9.92 20.11 15.40
CA ALA A 132 -10.87 20.05 14.28
C ALA A 132 -11.96 21.12 14.34
N THR A 133 -12.32 21.59 15.54
CA THR A 133 -13.48 22.48 15.76
C THR A 133 -13.12 23.95 16.06
N ASN A 134 -11.87 24.25 16.40
CA ASN A 134 -11.44 25.61 16.78
C ASN A 134 -10.40 26.16 15.81
N PHE A 135 -10.79 27.16 15.03
CA PHE A 135 -9.92 27.81 14.02
C PHE A 135 -8.65 28.43 14.61
N ILE A 136 -8.75 29.04 15.79
CA ILE A 136 -7.57 29.66 16.46
C ILE A 136 -6.56 28.56 16.83
N TYR A 137 -7.05 27.43 17.32
CA TYR A 137 -6.22 26.28 17.67
C TYR A 137 -5.57 25.65 16.44
N GLN A 138 -6.31 25.56 15.34
CA GLN A 138 -5.78 25.13 14.03
C GLN A 138 -4.65 26.04 13.56
N ALA A 139 -4.84 27.36 13.65
CA ALA A 139 -3.84 28.33 13.25
C ALA A 139 -2.56 28.22 14.09
N ILE A 140 -2.69 28.09 15.41
CA ILE A 140 -1.55 27.94 16.32
C ILE A 140 -0.78 26.64 16.05
N GLU A 141 -1.45 25.50 16.01
CA GLU A 141 -0.80 24.21 15.78
C GLU A 141 -0.29 24.08 14.34
N GLY A 142 -1.00 24.67 13.38
CA GLY A 142 -0.56 24.77 11.99
C GLY A 142 0.73 25.59 11.87
N SER A 143 0.81 26.74 12.54
CA SER A 143 2.00 27.57 12.57
C SER A 143 3.19 26.88 13.24
N LYS A 144 2.97 26.20 14.35
CA LYS A 144 4.02 25.38 15.01
C LYS A 144 4.57 24.31 14.08
N TRP A 145 3.69 23.61 13.39
CA TRP A 145 4.12 22.58 12.45
C TRP A 145 4.82 23.18 11.22
N PHE A 146 4.28 24.27 10.66
CA PHE A 146 4.85 24.88 9.47
C PHE A 146 6.25 25.41 9.73
N LEU A 147 6.44 26.14 10.83
CA LEU A 147 7.71 26.78 11.17
C LEU A 147 8.73 25.84 11.80
N PHE A 148 8.29 24.93 12.67
CA PHE A 148 9.19 24.16 13.51
C PHE A 148 9.06 22.64 13.32
N LYS A 149 8.09 22.18 12.51
CA LYS A 149 7.78 20.73 12.34
C LYS A 149 7.51 20.03 13.68
N LYS A 150 6.92 20.77 14.63
CA LYS A 150 6.59 20.31 16.00
C LYS A 150 5.11 20.50 16.29
N GLY A 151 4.66 19.98 17.44
CA GLY A 151 3.28 20.06 17.88
C GLY A 151 2.44 18.86 17.48
N ARG A 152 1.14 18.95 17.72
CA ARG A 152 0.21 17.82 17.52
C ARG A 152 0.11 17.35 16.07
N LEU A 153 0.34 18.23 15.10
CA LEU A 153 0.34 17.88 13.68
C LEU A 153 1.61 17.15 13.22
N ALA A 154 2.64 17.10 14.07
CA ALA A 154 3.90 16.43 13.77
C ALA A 154 3.90 14.92 14.08
N ASN A 155 2.85 14.43 14.76
CA ASN A 155 2.76 13.05 15.22
C ASN A 155 1.62 12.28 14.54
N SER A 156 1.70 10.96 14.60
CA SER A 156 0.58 10.07 14.25
C SER A 156 -0.50 10.13 15.33
N HIS A 157 -1.74 9.92 14.93
CA HIS A 157 -2.86 9.81 15.86
C HIS A 157 -2.95 8.41 16.52
N LEU A 158 -2.17 7.45 16.03
CA LEU A 158 -2.12 6.06 16.48
C LEU A 158 -0.73 5.77 17.06
N GLU A 159 -0.44 6.35 18.21
CA GLU A 159 0.87 6.23 18.87
C GLU A 159 0.97 5.04 19.81
N LEU A 160 -0.17 4.59 20.32
CA LEU A 160 -0.26 3.52 21.31
C LEU A 160 -1.10 2.37 20.78
N GLY A 161 -0.69 1.18 21.09
CA GLY A 161 -1.45 -0.01 20.75
C GLY A 161 -1.09 -1.21 21.60
N GLY A 162 -1.77 -2.31 21.36
CA GLY A 162 -1.52 -3.54 22.06
C GLY A 162 -2.15 -4.73 21.39
N PHE A 163 -1.53 -5.88 21.58
CA PHE A 163 -2.05 -7.16 21.15
C PHE A 163 -2.75 -7.81 22.33
N VAL A 164 -4.02 -8.13 22.18
CA VAL A 164 -4.85 -8.70 23.24
C VAL A 164 -5.43 -10.02 22.76
N LYS A 165 -5.33 -11.06 23.59
CA LYS A 165 -6.01 -12.32 23.36
C LYS A 165 -7.39 -12.25 23.99
N SER A 166 -8.43 -12.67 23.28
CA SER A 166 -9.79 -12.77 23.81
C SER A 166 -9.91 -13.89 24.85
N ASP A 167 -9.09 -14.93 24.72
CA ASP A 167 -8.98 -16.04 25.65
C ASP A 167 -7.54 -16.52 25.73
N LYS A 168 -7.11 -16.97 26.92
CA LYS A 168 -5.74 -17.49 27.17
C LYS A 168 -5.43 -18.77 26.40
N SER A 169 -6.46 -19.51 25.98
CA SER A 169 -6.32 -20.73 25.17
C SER A 169 -5.88 -20.47 23.73
N TYR A 170 -6.04 -19.25 23.22
CA TYR A 170 -5.58 -18.93 21.87
C TYR A 170 -4.07 -18.66 21.82
N ASN A 171 -3.38 -19.37 20.93
CA ASN A 171 -1.94 -19.16 20.70
C ASN A 171 -1.62 -17.87 19.94
N LEU A 172 -2.60 -17.32 19.22
CA LEU A 172 -2.47 -16.11 18.40
C LEU A 172 -3.28 -14.95 19.00
N SER A 173 -2.77 -13.73 18.87
CA SER A 173 -3.56 -12.52 19.16
C SER A 173 -4.56 -12.26 18.03
N LEU A 174 -5.62 -11.49 18.29
CA LEU A 174 -6.62 -11.12 17.28
C LEU A 174 -6.00 -10.49 16.03
N ILE A 175 -4.90 -9.76 16.16
CA ILE A 175 -4.23 -9.12 15.02
C ILE A 175 -3.55 -10.14 14.09
N HIS A 176 -3.11 -11.29 14.62
CA HIS A 176 -2.58 -12.37 13.79
C HIS A 176 -3.66 -13.08 12.98
N ILE A 177 -4.92 -12.96 13.38
CA ILE A 177 -6.06 -13.49 12.65
C ILE A 177 -6.48 -12.51 11.54
N SER A 178 -6.31 -11.21 11.77
CA SER A 178 -6.71 -10.15 10.83
C SER A 178 -5.61 -9.73 9.86
N GLU A 179 -4.36 -10.15 10.05
CA GLU A 179 -3.23 -9.75 9.21
C GLU A 179 -2.57 -10.94 8.51
N PRO A 180 -3.10 -11.36 7.35
CA PRO A 180 -2.47 -12.39 6.52
C PRO A 180 -1.34 -11.78 5.66
N THR A 181 -0.41 -11.07 6.29
CA THR A 181 0.72 -10.47 5.59
C THR A 181 1.89 -11.42 5.41
N ARG A 182 1.80 -12.64 5.96
CA ARG A 182 2.76 -13.70 5.66
C ARG A 182 2.17 -14.65 4.64
N PRO A 183 2.82 -14.81 3.47
CA PRO A 183 2.49 -15.93 2.60
C PRO A 183 2.65 -17.20 3.42
N LEU A 184 1.60 -18.01 3.49
CA LEU A 184 1.68 -19.38 3.94
C LEU A 184 2.42 -20.14 2.83
N TYR A 185 3.69 -20.42 3.06
CA TYR A 185 4.44 -21.35 2.23
C TYR A 185 4.07 -22.78 2.59
#